data_70429faeafc7a0d296720496b1bb3860
#
_entry.id   70429faeafc7a0d296720496b1bb3860
#
_cell.length_a   1.000
_cell.length_b   1.000
_cell.length_c   1.000
_cell.angle_alpha   90.00
_cell.angle_beta   90.00
_cell.angle_gamma   90.00
#
_symmetry.space_group_name_H-M   'P 1'
#
loop_
_entity.id
_entity.type
_entity.pdbx_description
1 polymer ?
#
loop_
_entity_poly.entity_id
_entity_poly.type
_entity_poly.pdbx_seq_one_letter_code
_entity_poly.pdbx_strand_id
1 'polypeptide(L)'
;MKKRLARILAVTLGAATLLTGCGGNSGQKTSDSSKKSDDQKITENVTKTEGEIEVWTNLSQEEMNFYVEEFNKIVPGVKVKVTVMPSKEYRTKLQNAFRTGTNAPDVATFEISDLGVYKETDMLENLSQEKYGAEDISKDMIPYVDELSRDKEGDIRGLSWQSTPGGFWYKKALAKEYLGTDDPDELAAMLSDWDKIVEVGKQVYEKSDGKIALLDDVESVLQLYASYKGQPWVDDNNHIISDDYMLEMYKMMETVVSNKVDAEADMWSAGWTSGMYSKDMFILTCLPTWGLNFCIKPGIPDDEMDKPANTWGYMQAPIPYQNGGTWYGMYSKSKNKDAAWAWIKTMTSNVDYLVNGLANTWGDFPGYIPAI
;
A
#
# COMPACT_ATOMS: atom_id res chain seq x y z
N MET A 1 13.70 -19.16 -9.83
CA MET A 1 13.38 -18.99 -8.39
C MET A 1 14.38 -19.67 -7.43
N LYS A 2 14.73 -20.96 -7.53
CA LYS A 2 15.62 -21.64 -6.55
C LYS A 2 17.09 -21.16 -6.48
N LYS A 3 17.58 -20.28 -7.33
CA LYS A 3 18.96 -19.75 -7.34
C LYS A 3 19.12 -18.34 -6.74
N ARG A 4 18.04 -17.65 -6.40
CA ARG A 4 18.07 -16.28 -5.82
C ARG A 4 18.13 -16.24 -4.29
N LEU A 5 17.72 -17.29 -3.60
CA LEU A 5 17.74 -17.40 -2.14
C LEU A 5 19.15 -17.58 -1.50
N ALA A 6 20.18 -17.83 -2.29
CA ALA A 6 21.52 -18.16 -1.77
C ALA A 6 22.48 -16.96 -1.64
N ARG A 7 22.08 -15.72 -1.99
CA ARG A 7 23.00 -14.57 -2.02
C ARG A 7 22.76 -13.51 -0.94
N ILE A 8 21.73 -13.63 -0.11
CA ILE A 8 21.41 -12.64 0.94
C ILE A 8 21.96 -13.02 2.33
N LEU A 9 22.59 -14.17 2.49
CA LEU A 9 23.02 -14.70 3.80
C LEU A 9 24.51 -14.49 4.11
N ALA A 10 25.17 -13.46 3.63
CA ALA A 10 26.61 -13.27 3.83
C ALA A 10 27.05 -11.84 4.18
N VAL A 11 26.30 -11.07 4.98
CA VAL A 11 26.89 -9.90 5.67
C VAL A 11 26.08 -9.63 6.95
N THR A 12 26.41 -10.29 8.04
CA THR A 12 26.32 -9.77 9.42
C THR A 12 26.81 -10.84 10.40
N LEU A 13 28.10 -10.94 10.54
CA LEU A 13 28.71 -11.53 11.74
C LEU A 13 30.00 -10.75 12.04
N GLY A 14 29.98 -9.97 13.10
CA GLY A 14 31.19 -9.39 13.62
C GLY A 14 30.97 -8.16 14.48
N ALA A 15 30.71 -8.33 15.75
CA ALA A 15 31.27 -7.59 16.87
C ALA A 15 30.48 -7.82 18.17
N ALA A 16 30.82 -8.82 18.91
CA ALA A 16 30.47 -8.92 20.33
C ALA A 16 31.77 -9.16 21.10
N THR A 17 32.27 -8.14 21.80
CA THR A 17 33.20 -8.35 22.92
C THR A 17 32.94 -7.30 24.02
N LEU A 18 32.38 -7.81 25.13
CA LEU A 18 32.72 -7.61 26.51
C LEU A 18 33.07 -6.19 27.04
N LEU A 19 32.24 -5.69 27.94
CA LEU A 19 32.78 -5.02 29.14
C LEU A 19 31.84 -5.30 30.31
N THR A 20 32.33 -6.06 31.26
CA THR A 20 31.81 -6.24 32.62
C THR A 20 32.17 -5.02 33.46
N GLY A 21 31.19 -4.47 34.19
CA GLY A 21 31.40 -3.44 35.19
C GLY A 21 30.23 -3.40 36.15
N CYS A 22 30.45 -3.85 37.38
CA CYS A 22 29.53 -3.81 38.49
C CYS A 22 29.28 -2.39 39.02
N GLY A 23 28.06 -2.12 39.50
CA GLY A 23 27.84 -1.19 40.60
C GLY A 23 26.57 -0.34 40.57
N GLY A 24 25.58 -0.61 41.43
CA GLY A 24 24.78 0.43 42.09
C GLY A 24 23.35 0.69 41.59
N ASN A 25 22.46 -0.02 42.10
CA ASN A 25 21.05 0.23 42.55
C ASN A 25 20.45 1.63 42.34
N SER A 26 19.41 1.74 41.52
CA SER A 26 18.15 2.43 41.84
C SER A 26 17.11 2.16 40.73
N GLY A 27 15.90 1.74 41.15
CA GLY A 27 14.89 1.18 40.24
C GLY A 27 14.21 2.21 39.34
N GLN A 28 14.03 1.77 38.12
CA GLN A 28 12.96 2.24 37.26
C GLN A 28 12.50 1.04 36.42
N LYS A 29 11.35 0.51 36.77
CA LYS A 29 10.69 -0.55 36.00
C LYS A 29 10.24 0.06 34.69
N THR A 30 10.86 -0.33 33.61
CA THR A 30 10.42 -0.03 32.26
C THR A 30 9.26 -0.94 31.87
N SER A 31 8.28 -0.35 31.24
CA SER A 31 6.98 -0.87 30.81
C SER A 31 7.04 -1.81 29.58
N ASP A 32 8.08 -2.63 29.46
CA ASP A 32 8.30 -3.50 28.29
C ASP A 32 7.74 -4.92 28.46
N SER A 33 7.30 -5.29 29.68
CA SER A 33 6.77 -6.62 29.94
C SER A 33 5.25 -6.77 29.71
N SER A 34 4.50 -5.66 29.62
CA SER A 34 3.06 -5.69 29.40
C SER A 34 2.70 -5.90 27.91
N LYS A 35 3.42 -5.27 26.97
CA LYS A 35 3.17 -5.43 25.53
C LYS A 35 3.40 -6.87 25.04
N LYS A 36 4.50 -7.52 25.44
CA LYS A 36 4.74 -8.93 25.08
C LYS A 36 3.71 -9.90 25.62
N SER A 37 3.10 -9.61 26.78
CA SER A 37 2.06 -10.50 27.34
C SER A 37 0.71 -10.35 26.64
N ASP A 38 0.41 -9.18 26.07
CA ASP A 38 -0.83 -8.93 25.36
C ASP A 38 -0.79 -9.48 23.94
N ASP A 39 0.34 -9.35 23.24
CA ASP A 39 0.58 -9.96 21.93
C ASP A 39 0.50 -11.50 22.00
N GLN A 40 1.06 -12.13 23.05
CA GLN A 40 0.93 -13.56 23.27
C GLN A 40 -0.52 -14.01 23.53
N LYS A 41 -1.32 -13.24 24.28
CA LYS A 41 -2.75 -13.55 24.52
C LYS A 41 -3.57 -13.41 23.23
N ILE A 42 -3.26 -12.42 22.40
CA ILE A 42 -3.92 -12.20 21.12
C ILE A 42 -3.66 -13.38 20.17
N THR A 43 -2.41 -13.85 20.09
CA THR A 43 -2.01 -14.98 19.26
C THR A 43 -2.63 -16.29 19.75
N GLU A 44 -2.60 -16.55 21.05
CA GLU A 44 -3.16 -17.78 21.64
C GLU A 44 -4.66 -17.96 21.38
N ASN A 45 -5.44 -16.88 21.30
CA ASN A 45 -6.89 -17.00 21.06
C ASN A 45 -7.22 -17.38 19.60
N VAL A 46 -6.48 -16.89 18.60
CA VAL A 46 -6.79 -17.22 17.20
C VAL A 46 -6.19 -18.54 16.73
N THR A 47 -5.05 -18.98 17.28
CA THR A 47 -4.40 -20.24 16.88
C THR A 47 -5.23 -21.50 17.19
N LYS A 48 -6.21 -21.39 18.09
CA LYS A 48 -7.13 -22.48 18.47
C LYS A 48 -8.46 -22.43 17.74
N THR A 49 -8.66 -21.46 16.85
CA THR A 49 -9.89 -21.33 16.07
C THR A 49 -9.97 -22.49 15.06
N GLU A 50 -11.14 -23.07 14.94
CA GLU A 50 -11.46 -24.12 13.97
C GLU A 50 -12.62 -23.66 13.08
N GLY A 51 -12.67 -24.16 11.86
CA GLY A 51 -13.78 -23.90 10.95
C GLY A 51 -13.39 -23.86 9.49
N GLU A 52 -14.30 -23.40 8.66
CA GLU A 52 -14.07 -23.18 7.23
C GLU A 52 -14.63 -21.80 6.86
N ILE A 53 -13.87 -21.05 6.06
CA ILE A 53 -14.29 -19.73 5.52
C ILE A 53 -14.09 -19.69 4.02
N GLU A 54 -14.89 -18.85 3.36
CA GLU A 54 -14.68 -18.46 1.98
C GLU A 54 -14.24 -16.98 1.92
N VAL A 55 -13.10 -16.74 1.26
CA VAL A 55 -12.53 -15.41 1.02
C VAL A 55 -12.68 -15.07 -0.46
N TRP A 56 -13.34 -13.97 -0.79
CA TRP A 56 -13.40 -13.44 -2.15
C TRP A 56 -12.44 -12.27 -2.33
N THR A 57 -11.78 -12.24 -3.49
CA THR A 57 -10.77 -11.22 -3.80
C THR A 57 -10.59 -11.00 -5.29
N ASN A 58 -10.04 -9.85 -5.65
CA ASN A 58 -9.54 -9.53 -6.99
C ASN A 58 -7.99 -9.54 -7.06
N LEU A 59 -7.32 -9.92 -5.98
CA LEU A 59 -5.87 -10.16 -5.98
C LEU A 59 -5.52 -11.36 -6.84
N SER A 60 -4.23 -11.57 -7.12
CA SER A 60 -3.80 -12.71 -7.89
C SER A 60 -3.94 -14.04 -7.13
N GLN A 61 -4.09 -15.13 -7.86
CA GLN A 61 -4.13 -16.46 -7.26
C GLN A 61 -2.80 -16.83 -6.56
N GLU A 62 -1.68 -16.32 -7.07
CA GLU A 62 -0.34 -16.56 -6.50
C GLU A 62 -0.23 -15.90 -5.12
N GLU A 63 -0.62 -14.63 -4.99
CA GLU A 63 -0.65 -13.93 -3.70
C GLU A 63 -1.55 -14.63 -2.70
N MET A 64 -2.76 -15.01 -3.11
CA MET A 64 -3.70 -15.66 -2.21
C MET A 64 -3.25 -17.06 -1.77
N ASN A 65 -2.60 -17.81 -2.63
CA ASN A 65 -2.01 -19.10 -2.25
C ASN A 65 -0.93 -18.90 -1.18
N PHE A 66 -0.09 -17.89 -1.34
CA PHE A 66 0.91 -17.52 -0.36
C PHE A 66 0.28 -17.10 0.97
N TYR A 67 -0.73 -16.21 0.93
CA TYR A 67 -1.41 -15.74 2.15
C TYR A 67 -2.10 -16.89 2.91
N VAL A 68 -2.73 -17.82 2.21
CA VAL A 68 -3.34 -19.01 2.83
C VAL A 68 -2.27 -19.91 3.43
N GLU A 69 -1.13 -20.10 2.76
CA GLU A 69 -0.02 -20.91 3.31
C GLU A 69 0.52 -20.30 4.61
N GLU A 70 0.79 -19.00 4.63
CA GLU A 70 1.27 -18.31 5.83
C GLU A 70 0.24 -18.32 6.96
N PHE A 71 -1.04 -18.08 6.65
CA PHE A 71 -2.11 -18.17 7.63
C PHE A 71 -2.21 -19.55 8.26
N ASN A 72 -2.14 -20.62 7.47
CA ASN A 72 -2.25 -21.99 7.97
C ASN A 72 -1.08 -22.42 8.87
N LYS A 73 0.09 -21.74 8.78
CA LYS A 73 1.19 -21.95 9.73
C LYS A 73 0.85 -21.44 11.13
N ILE A 74 -0.01 -20.41 11.22
CA ILE A 74 -0.39 -19.74 12.45
C ILE A 74 -1.71 -20.29 13.00
N VAL A 75 -2.71 -20.51 12.12
CA VAL A 75 -4.07 -20.96 12.47
C VAL A 75 -4.43 -22.22 11.69
N PRO A 76 -3.84 -23.37 12.02
CA PRO A 76 -4.00 -24.63 11.26
C PRO A 76 -5.41 -25.24 11.34
N GLY A 77 -6.25 -24.82 12.28
CA GLY A 77 -7.62 -25.33 12.45
C GLY A 77 -8.65 -24.71 11.51
N VAL A 78 -8.31 -23.62 10.80
CA VAL A 78 -9.22 -22.95 9.88
C VAL A 78 -8.89 -23.30 8.44
N LYS A 79 -9.86 -23.88 7.74
CA LYS A 79 -9.75 -24.13 6.31
C LYS A 79 -10.21 -22.90 5.52
N VAL A 80 -9.37 -22.40 4.63
CA VAL A 80 -9.65 -21.22 3.82
C VAL A 80 -9.87 -21.61 2.37
N LYS A 81 -11.08 -21.35 1.87
CA LYS A 81 -11.40 -21.42 0.44
C LYS A 81 -11.28 -20.02 -0.16
N VAL A 82 -10.52 -19.88 -1.23
CA VAL A 82 -10.35 -18.59 -1.94
C VAL A 82 -11.07 -18.64 -3.28
N THR A 83 -11.78 -17.55 -3.60
CA THR A 83 -12.36 -17.31 -4.91
C THR A 83 -11.77 -16.02 -5.45
N VAL A 84 -10.89 -16.15 -6.46
CA VAL A 84 -10.29 -15.02 -7.18
C VAL A 84 -11.14 -14.66 -8.39
N MET A 85 -11.39 -13.37 -8.59
CA MET A 85 -12.18 -12.87 -9.71
C MET A 85 -11.52 -11.63 -10.34
N PRO A 86 -11.62 -11.44 -11.67
CA PRO A 86 -11.18 -10.19 -12.30
C PRO A 86 -11.91 -8.97 -11.71
N SER A 87 -11.21 -7.87 -11.49
CA SER A 87 -11.74 -6.67 -10.81
C SER A 87 -13.06 -6.16 -11.40
N LYS A 88 -13.24 -6.22 -12.74
CA LYS A 88 -14.48 -5.82 -13.41
C LYS A 88 -15.71 -6.63 -12.98
N GLU A 89 -15.52 -7.92 -12.71
CA GLU A 89 -16.60 -8.83 -12.29
C GLU A 89 -16.78 -8.85 -10.77
N TYR A 90 -15.68 -8.70 -10.05
CA TYR A 90 -15.60 -8.78 -8.61
C TYR A 90 -16.62 -7.87 -7.93
N ARG A 91 -16.58 -6.57 -8.21
CA ARG A 91 -17.47 -5.56 -7.61
C ARG A 91 -18.94 -5.93 -7.75
N THR A 92 -19.35 -6.26 -8.98
CA THR A 92 -20.75 -6.59 -9.27
C THR A 92 -21.20 -7.88 -8.59
N LYS A 93 -20.35 -8.92 -8.61
CA LYS A 93 -20.67 -10.21 -7.97
C LYS A 93 -20.73 -10.07 -6.46
N LEU A 94 -19.77 -9.36 -5.84
CA LEU A 94 -19.72 -9.15 -4.40
C LEU A 94 -20.94 -8.35 -3.93
N GLN A 95 -21.29 -7.25 -4.59
CA GLN A 95 -22.46 -6.47 -4.26
C GLN A 95 -23.76 -7.29 -4.33
N ASN A 96 -23.93 -8.11 -5.36
CA ASN A 96 -25.07 -8.98 -5.49
C ASN A 96 -25.12 -10.06 -4.40
N ALA A 97 -23.99 -10.71 -4.10
CA ALA A 97 -23.88 -11.73 -3.07
C ALA A 97 -24.23 -11.17 -1.68
N PHE A 98 -23.67 -10.03 -1.32
CA PHE A 98 -23.95 -9.38 -0.03
C PHE A 98 -25.39 -8.90 0.09
N ARG A 99 -25.95 -8.32 -0.96
CA ARG A 99 -27.35 -7.86 -0.98
C ARG A 99 -28.35 -8.99 -0.85
N THR A 100 -28.10 -10.12 -1.53
CA THR A 100 -29.05 -11.26 -1.55
C THR A 100 -28.79 -12.26 -0.43
N GLY A 101 -27.56 -12.27 0.12
CA GLY A 101 -27.11 -13.31 1.06
C GLY A 101 -26.88 -14.67 0.41
N THR A 102 -26.93 -14.75 -0.93
CA THR A 102 -26.78 -16.01 -1.65
C THR A 102 -25.33 -16.18 -2.08
N ASN A 103 -24.70 -17.26 -1.64
CA ASN A 103 -23.28 -17.56 -1.89
C ASN A 103 -22.34 -16.38 -1.52
N ALA A 104 -22.70 -15.61 -0.49
CA ALA A 104 -21.85 -14.54 -0.01
C ALA A 104 -20.62 -15.14 0.71
N PRO A 105 -19.41 -14.59 0.47
CA PRO A 105 -18.22 -15.02 1.20
C PRO A 105 -18.30 -14.62 2.68
N ASP A 106 -17.49 -15.25 3.52
CA ASP A 106 -17.34 -14.84 4.92
C ASP A 106 -16.49 -13.59 5.04
N VAL A 107 -15.44 -13.49 4.22
CA VAL A 107 -14.52 -12.34 4.12
C VAL A 107 -14.37 -11.93 2.67
N ALA A 108 -14.26 -10.62 2.45
CA ALA A 108 -13.96 -10.05 1.15
C ALA A 108 -12.84 -9.02 1.26
N THR A 109 -12.08 -8.83 0.18
CA THR A 109 -11.12 -7.74 0.07
C THR A 109 -11.77 -6.50 -0.54
N PHE A 110 -11.37 -5.33 -0.09
CA PHE A 110 -11.88 -4.05 -0.57
C PHE A 110 -10.70 -3.12 -0.86
N GLU A 111 -10.59 -2.66 -2.06
CA GLU A 111 -9.75 -1.49 -2.35
C GLU A 111 -10.38 -0.25 -1.71
N ILE A 112 -9.57 0.78 -1.48
CA ILE A 112 -10.01 2.02 -0.83
C ILE A 112 -11.28 2.62 -1.47
N SER A 113 -11.37 2.56 -2.80
CA SER A 113 -12.53 3.06 -3.56
C SER A 113 -13.81 2.26 -3.31
N ASP A 114 -13.68 0.99 -2.98
CA ASP A 114 -14.81 0.10 -2.75
C ASP A 114 -15.24 0.08 -1.29
N LEU A 115 -14.28 0.12 -0.35
CA LEU A 115 -14.57 0.10 1.08
C LEU A 115 -15.54 1.22 1.48
N GLY A 116 -15.35 2.43 0.93
CA GLY A 116 -16.22 3.58 1.18
C GLY A 116 -17.71 3.32 0.89
N VAL A 117 -18.01 2.45 -0.10
CA VAL A 117 -19.40 2.08 -0.45
C VAL A 117 -19.98 1.12 0.57
N TYR A 118 -19.18 0.17 1.09
CA TYR A 118 -19.68 -0.90 1.96
C TYR A 118 -19.66 -0.53 3.44
N LYS A 119 -18.68 0.25 3.90
CA LYS A 119 -18.53 0.59 5.31
C LYS A 119 -19.71 1.39 5.88
N GLU A 120 -20.41 2.16 5.02
CA GLU A 120 -21.59 2.93 5.41
C GLU A 120 -22.89 2.10 5.34
N THR A 121 -22.77 0.78 5.19
CA THR A 121 -23.91 -0.13 5.11
C THR A 121 -23.90 -1.17 6.22
N ASP A 122 -25.00 -1.91 6.37
CA ASP A 122 -25.09 -3.08 7.26
C ASP A 122 -24.48 -4.37 6.67
N MET A 123 -23.84 -4.28 5.49
CA MET A 123 -23.26 -5.44 4.81
C MET A 123 -21.97 -5.93 5.48
N LEU A 124 -21.21 -5.03 6.07
CA LEU A 124 -19.99 -5.39 6.81
C LEU A 124 -20.27 -5.46 8.32
N GLU A 125 -19.67 -6.47 8.95
CA GLU A 125 -19.71 -6.63 10.40
C GLU A 125 -19.06 -5.44 11.10
N ASN A 126 -19.63 -5.02 12.23
CA ASN A 126 -19.03 -4.06 13.11
C ASN A 126 -17.93 -4.75 13.93
N LEU A 127 -16.66 -4.48 13.59
CA LEU A 127 -15.49 -5.05 14.26
C LEU A 127 -15.13 -4.33 15.56
N SER A 128 -15.72 -3.13 15.83
CA SER A 128 -15.51 -2.43 17.10
C SER A 128 -16.19 -3.12 18.29
N GLN A 129 -17.01 -4.17 18.06
CA GLN A 129 -17.57 -4.95 19.15
C GLN A 129 -16.46 -5.59 19.99
N GLU A 130 -16.57 -5.50 21.33
CA GLU A 130 -15.57 -5.95 22.30
C GLU A 130 -15.02 -7.38 22.03
N LYS A 131 -15.89 -8.28 21.55
CA LYS A 131 -15.53 -9.69 21.25
C LYS A 131 -14.40 -9.83 20.22
N TYR A 132 -14.22 -8.85 19.33
CA TYR A 132 -13.18 -8.87 18.30
C TYR A 132 -11.86 -8.27 18.78
N GLY A 133 -11.89 -7.30 19.67
CA GLY A 133 -10.69 -6.58 20.13
C GLY A 133 -10.01 -5.79 19.00
N ALA A 134 -10.76 -5.40 17.95
CA ALA A 134 -10.24 -4.67 16.81
C ALA A 134 -9.78 -3.25 17.17
N GLU A 135 -10.42 -2.64 18.17
CA GLU A 135 -10.01 -1.33 18.69
C GLU A 135 -8.59 -1.32 19.27
N ASP A 136 -8.13 -2.44 19.83
CA ASP A 136 -6.76 -2.54 20.34
C ASP A 136 -5.74 -2.68 19.19
N ILE A 137 -6.11 -3.36 18.11
CA ILE A 137 -5.30 -3.44 16.88
C ILE A 137 -5.23 -2.06 16.22
N SER A 138 -6.36 -1.39 16.11
CA SER A 138 -6.53 -0.09 15.47
C SER A 138 -5.65 1.00 16.08
N LYS A 139 -5.45 1.01 17.40
CA LYS A 139 -4.54 1.95 18.09
C LYS A 139 -3.09 1.89 17.61
N ASP A 140 -2.68 0.75 17.11
CA ASP A 140 -1.33 0.50 16.58
C ASP A 140 -1.29 0.50 15.04
N MET A 141 -2.39 0.86 14.37
CA MET A 141 -2.41 1.11 12.93
C MET A 141 -1.86 2.51 12.59
N ILE A 142 -1.33 2.65 11.37
CA ILE A 142 -1.01 3.97 10.84
C ILE A 142 -2.29 4.81 10.80
N PRO A 143 -2.28 6.07 11.29
CA PRO A 143 -3.50 6.85 11.54
C PRO A 143 -4.47 6.92 10.35
N TYR A 144 -4.00 7.17 9.13
CA TYR A 144 -4.89 7.25 7.98
C TYR A 144 -5.50 5.88 7.59
N VAL A 145 -4.78 4.78 7.85
CA VAL A 145 -5.27 3.41 7.59
C VAL A 145 -6.42 3.08 8.53
N ASP A 146 -6.29 3.49 9.80
CA ASP A 146 -7.37 3.37 10.78
C ASP A 146 -8.58 4.25 10.41
N GLU A 147 -8.37 5.52 10.09
CA GLU A 147 -9.44 6.45 9.70
C GLU A 147 -10.25 5.92 8.52
N LEU A 148 -9.58 5.39 7.49
CA LEU A 148 -10.24 4.80 6.33
C LEU A 148 -11.05 3.54 6.67
N SER A 149 -10.68 2.83 7.71
CA SER A 149 -11.35 1.61 8.19
C SER A 149 -12.69 1.87 8.86
N ARG A 150 -12.94 3.11 9.30
CA ARG A 150 -14.10 3.48 10.12
C ARG A 150 -15.25 4.04 9.27
N ASP A 151 -16.46 3.69 9.67
CA ASP A 151 -17.68 4.33 9.14
C ASP A 151 -17.92 5.72 9.79
N LYS A 152 -18.98 6.39 9.40
CA LYS A 152 -19.34 7.73 9.92
C LYS A 152 -19.73 7.74 11.40
N GLU A 153 -20.09 6.60 11.99
CA GLU A 153 -20.30 6.42 13.42
C GLU A 153 -18.99 6.19 14.18
N GLY A 154 -17.88 5.97 13.50
CA GLY A 154 -16.58 5.69 14.05
C GLY A 154 -16.30 4.19 14.26
N ASP A 155 -17.19 3.32 13.85
CA ASP A 155 -17.06 1.87 13.98
C ASP A 155 -16.13 1.29 12.89
N ILE A 156 -15.24 0.37 13.28
CA ILE A 156 -14.35 -0.35 12.36
C ILE A 156 -15.16 -1.33 11.50
N ARG A 157 -15.09 -1.18 10.18
CA ARG A 157 -15.78 -2.04 9.21
C ARG A 157 -14.83 -2.93 8.41
N GLY A 158 -13.54 -2.68 8.48
CA GLY A 158 -12.50 -3.52 7.87
C GLY A 158 -11.15 -3.21 8.48
N LEU A 159 -10.16 -4.08 8.26
CA LEU A 159 -8.78 -3.84 8.65
C LEU A 159 -7.87 -4.06 7.43
N SER A 160 -6.85 -3.22 7.28
CA SER A 160 -5.86 -3.35 6.23
C SER A 160 -4.57 -3.99 6.75
N TRP A 161 -3.94 -4.80 5.90
CA TRP A 161 -2.59 -5.31 6.20
C TRP A 161 -1.49 -4.36 5.74
N GLN A 162 -1.80 -3.42 4.84
CA GLN A 162 -0.81 -2.56 4.20
C GLN A 162 -1.07 -1.09 4.45
N SER A 163 -0.01 -0.31 4.37
CA SER A 163 -0.04 1.11 4.11
C SER A 163 0.57 1.38 2.73
N THR A 164 0.14 2.45 2.10
CA THR A 164 0.51 2.74 0.71
C THR A 164 1.03 4.18 0.55
N PRO A 165 2.01 4.60 1.37
CA PRO A 165 2.66 5.88 1.15
C PRO A 165 3.33 5.87 -0.23
N GLY A 166 3.36 7.02 -0.86
CA GLY A 166 3.92 7.14 -2.19
C GLY A 166 4.78 8.39 -2.36
N GLY A 167 5.40 8.47 -3.52
CA GLY A 167 6.27 9.56 -3.93
C GLY A 167 6.62 9.42 -5.40
N PHE A 168 7.74 9.99 -5.80
CA PHE A 168 8.25 9.82 -7.14
C PHE A 168 9.24 8.68 -7.22
N TRP A 169 8.93 7.71 -8.09
CA TRP A 169 9.91 6.75 -8.58
C TRP A 169 10.61 7.36 -9.79
N TYR A 170 11.92 7.20 -9.89
CA TYR A 170 12.70 7.79 -10.97
C TYR A 170 13.73 6.83 -11.56
N LYS A 171 13.97 6.95 -12.86
CA LYS A 171 15.02 6.22 -13.58
C LYS A 171 16.37 6.87 -13.26
N LYS A 172 17.22 6.18 -12.49
CA LYS A 172 18.50 6.71 -12.02
C LYS A 172 19.41 7.16 -13.16
N ALA A 173 19.48 6.39 -14.23
CA ALA A 173 20.33 6.74 -15.39
C ALA A 173 19.90 8.05 -16.06
N LEU A 174 18.57 8.23 -16.28
CA LEU A 174 18.05 9.46 -16.89
C LEU A 174 18.13 10.66 -15.92
N ALA A 175 17.88 10.44 -14.64
CA ALA A 175 18.03 11.49 -13.63
C ALA A 175 19.48 12.01 -13.62
N LYS A 176 20.45 11.10 -13.59
CA LYS A 176 21.87 11.48 -13.65
C LYS A 176 22.25 12.24 -14.92
N GLU A 177 21.75 11.79 -16.08
CA GLU A 177 22.04 12.39 -17.38
C GLU A 177 21.42 13.79 -17.54
N TYR A 178 20.13 13.92 -17.18
CA TYR A 178 19.35 15.13 -17.45
C TYR A 178 19.30 16.10 -16.28
N LEU A 179 19.29 15.60 -15.03
CA LEU A 179 19.21 16.41 -13.80
C LEU A 179 20.56 16.59 -13.10
N GLY A 180 21.57 15.79 -13.50
CA GLY A 180 22.94 15.88 -12.96
C GLY A 180 23.18 15.04 -11.71
N THR A 181 22.16 14.46 -11.12
CA THR A 181 22.24 13.60 -9.93
C THR A 181 21.26 12.44 -9.99
N ASP A 182 21.57 11.36 -9.28
CA ASP A 182 20.68 10.23 -9.00
C ASP A 182 20.48 10.01 -7.49
N ASP A 183 20.91 10.98 -6.69
CA ASP A 183 20.69 11.00 -5.25
C ASP A 183 19.26 11.44 -4.90
N PRO A 184 18.50 10.67 -4.09
CA PRO A 184 17.09 10.97 -3.81
C PRO A 184 16.88 12.28 -3.04
N ASP A 185 17.79 12.63 -2.12
CA ASP A 185 17.65 13.84 -1.30
C ASP A 185 17.94 15.10 -2.14
N GLU A 186 18.96 15.05 -3.02
CA GLU A 186 19.24 16.13 -3.96
C GLU A 186 18.10 16.33 -4.96
N LEU A 187 17.53 15.25 -5.49
CA LEU A 187 16.37 15.31 -6.38
C LEU A 187 15.13 15.85 -5.68
N ALA A 188 14.85 15.41 -4.45
CA ALA A 188 13.72 15.91 -3.67
C ALA A 188 13.85 17.41 -3.37
N ALA A 189 15.07 17.91 -3.08
CA ALA A 189 15.34 19.32 -2.91
C ALA A 189 15.18 20.14 -4.22
N MET A 190 15.63 19.56 -5.35
CA MET A 190 15.48 20.15 -6.68
C MET A 190 14.03 20.27 -7.12
N LEU A 191 13.19 19.30 -6.76
CA LEU A 191 11.79 19.15 -7.18
C LEU A 191 10.81 19.38 -6.01
N SER A 192 11.19 20.26 -5.07
CA SER A 192 10.49 20.45 -3.80
C SER A 192 9.13 21.13 -3.90
N ASP A 193 8.81 21.71 -5.02
CA ASP A 193 7.54 22.38 -5.30
C ASP A 193 7.19 22.32 -6.81
N TRP A 194 5.94 22.63 -7.12
CA TRP A 194 5.45 22.54 -8.50
C TRP A 194 6.10 23.51 -9.47
N ASP A 195 6.47 24.72 -9.04
CA ASP A 195 7.12 25.70 -9.90
C ASP A 195 8.49 25.19 -10.35
N LYS A 196 9.24 24.56 -9.43
CA LYS A 196 10.52 23.91 -9.74
C LYS A 196 10.34 22.68 -10.64
N ILE A 197 9.32 21.86 -10.40
CA ILE A 197 9.02 20.72 -11.27
C ILE A 197 8.75 21.18 -12.69
N VAL A 198 7.97 22.24 -12.87
CA VAL A 198 7.68 22.81 -14.19
C VAL A 198 8.95 23.38 -14.83
N GLU A 199 9.76 24.13 -14.07
CA GLU A 199 11.03 24.71 -14.59
C GLU A 199 12.00 23.60 -15.03
N VAL A 200 12.24 22.61 -14.16
CA VAL A 200 13.13 21.48 -14.45
C VAL A 200 12.58 20.63 -15.60
N GLY A 201 11.28 20.40 -15.65
CA GLY A 201 10.64 19.65 -16.74
C GLY A 201 10.84 20.31 -18.11
N LYS A 202 10.73 21.64 -18.20
CA LYS A 202 11.04 22.39 -19.42
C LYS A 202 12.50 22.23 -19.84
N GLN A 203 13.43 22.31 -18.88
CA GLN A 203 14.86 22.11 -19.13
C GLN A 203 15.17 20.70 -19.64
N VAL A 204 14.51 19.67 -19.07
CA VAL A 204 14.63 18.27 -19.52
C VAL A 204 14.13 18.13 -20.95
N TYR A 205 12.95 18.67 -21.25
CA TYR A 205 12.36 18.62 -22.58
C TYR A 205 13.25 19.28 -23.64
N GLU A 206 13.76 20.49 -23.35
CA GLU A 206 14.69 21.23 -24.23
C GLU A 206 16.02 20.47 -24.41
N LYS A 207 16.63 19.99 -23.31
CA LYS A 207 17.92 19.27 -23.34
C LYS A 207 17.85 17.93 -24.09
N SER A 208 16.68 17.31 -24.12
CA SER A 208 16.43 16.05 -24.82
C SER A 208 15.97 16.21 -26.26
N ASP A 209 15.96 17.41 -26.83
CA ASP A 209 15.35 17.72 -28.14
C ASP A 209 13.88 17.25 -28.24
N GLY A 210 13.12 17.40 -27.15
CA GLY A 210 11.70 17.06 -27.07
C GLY A 210 11.39 15.58 -26.95
N LYS A 211 12.37 14.73 -26.60
CA LYS A 211 12.20 13.28 -26.54
C LYS A 211 11.81 12.76 -25.17
N ILE A 212 12.20 13.47 -24.10
CA ILE A 212 12.02 13.06 -22.72
C ILE A 212 11.25 14.13 -21.97
N ALA A 213 10.20 13.73 -21.29
CA ALA A 213 9.49 14.53 -20.31
C ALA A 213 9.97 14.23 -18.89
N LEU A 214 9.72 15.14 -17.96
CA LEU A 214 10.07 14.90 -16.55
C LEU A 214 9.10 13.90 -15.92
N LEU A 215 7.79 14.09 -16.12
CA LEU A 215 6.71 13.24 -15.59
C LEU A 215 6.21 12.26 -16.66
N ASP A 216 5.67 11.14 -16.23
CA ASP A 216 5.02 10.15 -17.07
C ASP A 216 3.69 10.66 -17.65
N ASP A 217 2.83 11.19 -16.79
CA ASP A 217 1.50 11.70 -17.16
C ASP A 217 1.04 12.81 -16.22
N VAL A 218 0.15 13.66 -16.68
CA VAL A 218 -0.50 14.70 -15.89
C VAL A 218 -1.34 14.14 -14.75
N GLU A 219 -1.74 12.88 -14.81
CA GLU A 219 -2.46 12.18 -13.73
C GLU A 219 -1.62 12.11 -12.45
N SER A 220 -0.27 12.14 -12.54
CA SER A 220 0.61 12.27 -11.36
C SER A 220 0.30 13.54 -10.54
N VAL A 221 -0.04 14.65 -11.20
CA VAL A 221 -0.49 15.89 -10.51
C VAL A 221 -1.82 15.65 -9.81
N LEU A 222 -2.78 15.08 -10.54
CA LEU A 222 -4.11 14.77 -10.00
C LEU A 222 -4.02 13.89 -8.75
N GLN A 223 -3.23 12.82 -8.81
CA GLN A 223 -3.09 11.88 -7.69
C GLN A 223 -2.50 12.54 -6.43
N LEU A 224 -1.46 13.36 -6.60
CA LEU A 224 -0.83 14.08 -5.48
C LEU A 224 -1.83 15.05 -4.83
N TYR A 225 -2.49 15.88 -5.62
CA TYR A 225 -3.49 16.81 -5.10
C TYR A 225 -4.70 16.09 -4.49
N ALA A 226 -5.16 15.01 -5.13
CA ALA A 226 -6.29 14.23 -4.63
C ALA A 226 -6.02 13.60 -3.26
N SER A 227 -4.80 13.09 -3.05
CA SER A 227 -4.39 12.49 -1.79
C SER A 227 -4.28 13.48 -0.64
N TYR A 228 -3.95 14.76 -0.93
CA TYR A 228 -3.65 15.76 0.08
C TYR A 228 -4.84 16.70 0.38
N LYS A 229 -5.96 16.56 -0.31
CA LYS A 229 -7.06 17.53 -0.21
C LYS A 229 -7.54 17.82 1.22
N GLY A 230 -7.42 16.90 2.16
CA GLY A 230 -7.78 17.11 3.58
C GLY A 230 -9.26 17.44 3.85
N GLN A 231 -10.08 17.49 2.80
CA GLN A 231 -11.52 17.73 2.85
C GLN A 231 -12.24 16.82 1.85
N PRO A 232 -13.52 16.47 2.12
CA PRO A 232 -14.31 15.68 1.18
C PRO A 232 -14.41 16.33 -0.21
N TRP A 233 -14.54 15.51 -1.24
CA TRP A 233 -14.82 15.99 -2.61
C TRP A 233 -16.28 16.35 -2.82
N VAL A 234 -17.18 15.85 -1.98
CA VAL A 234 -18.61 16.09 -2.00
C VAL A 234 -19.10 16.47 -0.60
N ASP A 235 -20.12 17.32 -0.55
CA ASP A 235 -20.79 17.69 0.69
C ASP A 235 -21.85 16.63 1.11
N ASP A 236 -22.48 16.84 2.27
CA ASP A 236 -23.51 15.94 2.80
C ASP A 236 -24.77 15.82 1.89
N ASN A 237 -24.91 16.70 0.91
CA ASN A 237 -25.99 16.68 -0.08
C ASN A 237 -25.56 16.09 -1.43
N ASN A 238 -24.38 15.49 -1.49
CA ASN A 238 -23.75 14.95 -2.70
C ASN A 238 -23.43 16.01 -3.78
N HIS A 239 -23.21 17.26 -3.40
CA HIS A 239 -22.72 18.28 -4.32
C HIS A 239 -21.19 18.28 -4.32
N ILE A 240 -20.59 18.42 -5.50
CA ILE A 240 -19.13 18.57 -5.63
C ILE A 240 -18.70 19.87 -4.93
N ILE A 241 -17.77 19.77 -4.02
CA ILE A 241 -17.12 20.92 -3.38
C ILE A 241 -16.08 21.45 -4.35
N SER A 242 -16.46 22.54 -5.08
CA SER A 242 -15.53 23.28 -5.93
C SER A 242 -14.91 24.39 -5.09
N ASP A 243 -13.64 24.25 -4.77
CA ASP A 243 -12.86 25.16 -3.94
C ASP A 243 -11.59 25.66 -4.68
N ASP A 244 -10.87 26.60 -4.07
CA ASP A 244 -9.65 27.14 -4.63
C ASP A 244 -8.56 26.07 -4.80
N TYR A 245 -8.56 25.02 -3.96
CA TYR A 245 -7.65 23.90 -4.06
C TYR A 245 -7.86 23.09 -5.35
N MET A 246 -9.12 22.79 -5.70
CA MET A 246 -9.44 22.15 -6.97
C MET A 246 -9.02 23.01 -8.17
N LEU A 247 -9.27 24.31 -8.07
CA LEU A 247 -8.88 25.25 -9.13
C LEU A 247 -7.37 25.31 -9.30
N GLU A 248 -6.60 25.29 -8.21
CA GLU A 248 -5.14 25.23 -8.23
C GLU A 248 -4.65 23.94 -8.89
N MET A 249 -5.21 22.79 -8.53
CA MET A 249 -4.93 21.50 -9.14
C MET A 249 -5.11 21.54 -10.67
N TYR A 250 -6.26 22.00 -11.16
CA TYR A 250 -6.51 22.08 -12.59
C TYR A 250 -5.57 23.04 -13.32
N LYS A 251 -5.24 24.19 -12.72
CA LYS A 251 -4.26 25.14 -13.27
C LYS A 251 -2.87 24.50 -13.34
N MET A 252 -2.50 23.71 -12.34
CA MET A 252 -1.22 23.01 -12.36
C MET A 252 -1.19 21.93 -13.45
N MET A 253 -2.26 21.15 -13.60
CA MET A 253 -2.40 20.17 -14.68
C MET A 253 -2.25 20.85 -16.06
N GLU A 254 -2.95 21.99 -16.29
CA GLU A 254 -2.83 22.78 -17.51
C GLU A 254 -1.38 23.28 -17.72
N THR A 255 -0.73 23.71 -16.64
CA THR A 255 0.66 24.20 -16.69
C THR A 255 1.63 23.09 -17.07
N VAL A 256 1.49 21.91 -16.49
CA VAL A 256 2.31 20.72 -16.78
C VAL A 256 2.19 20.33 -18.27
N VAL A 257 0.96 20.18 -18.76
CA VAL A 257 0.69 19.81 -20.17
C VAL A 257 1.17 20.88 -21.15
N SER A 258 0.86 22.17 -20.89
CA SER A 258 1.21 23.28 -21.77
C SER A 258 2.72 23.48 -21.92
N ASN A 259 3.48 23.09 -20.91
CA ASN A 259 4.94 23.22 -20.89
C ASN A 259 5.66 21.91 -21.25
N LYS A 260 4.95 20.88 -21.69
CA LYS A 260 5.53 19.57 -22.08
C LYS A 260 6.34 18.92 -20.96
N VAL A 261 5.88 19.05 -19.73
CA VAL A 261 6.52 18.46 -18.54
C VAL A 261 6.17 17.00 -18.39
N ASP A 262 5.03 16.57 -18.94
CA ASP A 262 4.56 15.18 -18.98
C ASP A 262 4.74 14.52 -20.36
N ALA A 263 4.87 13.22 -20.38
CA ALA A 263 5.05 12.40 -21.57
C ALA A 263 3.73 12.00 -22.25
N GLU A 264 2.59 12.43 -21.73
CA GLU A 264 1.25 12.03 -22.22
C GLU A 264 1.10 10.49 -22.25
N ALA A 265 1.72 9.78 -21.29
CA ALA A 265 1.69 8.34 -21.20
C ALA A 265 0.57 7.92 -20.22
N ASP A 266 -0.67 7.83 -20.73
CA ASP A 266 -1.86 7.50 -19.92
C ASP A 266 -1.58 6.35 -18.95
N MET A 267 -1.72 6.60 -17.67
CA MET A 267 -1.47 5.61 -16.62
C MET A 267 -2.29 4.33 -16.87
N TRP A 268 -1.69 3.17 -16.60
CA TRP A 268 -2.25 1.84 -16.87
C TRP A 268 -2.40 1.48 -18.35
N SER A 269 -1.99 2.32 -19.28
CA SER A 269 -1.92 1.95 -20.71
C SER A 269 -0.71 1.06 -20.99
N ALA A 270 -0.74 0.39 -22.14
CA ALA A 270 0.41 -0.36 -22.64
C ALA A 270 1.62 0.56 -22.93
N GLY A 271 1.36 1.81 -23.33
CA GLY A 271 2.38 2.84 -23.55
C GLY A 271 3.09 3.19 -22.24
N TRP A 272 2.34 3.45 -21.18
CA TRP A 272 2.89 3.73 -19.86
C TRP A 272 3.70 2.55 -19.31
N THR A 273 3.18 1.31 -19.42
CA THR A 273 3.90 0.11 -18.98
C THR A 273 5.22 -0.05 -19.73
N SER A 274 5.23 0.14 -21.05
CA SER A 274 6.46 0.09 -21.84
C SER A 274 7.41 1.25 -21.51
N GLY A 275 6.87 2.38 -21.09
CA GLY A 275 7.60 3.53 -20.59
C GLY A 275 8.47 3.21 -19.37
N MET A 276 8.10 2.24 -18.53
CA MET A 276 8.93 1.83 -17.38
C MET A 276 10.31 1.32 -17.80
N TYR A 277 10.41 0.74 -18.99
CA TYR A 277 11.68 0.25 -19.54
C TYR A 277 12.31 1.21 -20.58
N SER A 278 11.53 2.08 -21.20
CA SER A 278 12.00 3.01 -22.23
C SER A 278 13.06 3.98 -21.70
N LYS A 279 14.05 4.29 -22.55
CA LYS A 279 15.15 5.21 -22.25
C LYS A 279 14.90 6.62 -22.75
N ASP A 280 13.74 6.87 -23.36
CA ASP A 280 13.43 8.09 -24.12
C ASP A 280 11.96 8.52 -24.00
N MET A 281 11.35 8.37 -22.82
CA MET A 281 9.96 8.78 -22.64
C MET A 281 9.80 9.73 -21.44
N PHE A 282 10.03 9.22 -20.21
CA PHE A 282 9.94 10.03 -19.00
C PHE A 282 10.98 9.63 -17.96
N ILE A 283 11.23 10.51 -16.99
CA ILE A 283 12.16 10.29 -15.89
C ILE A 283 11.45 9.81 -14.63
N LEU A 284 10.32 10.43 -14.27
CA LEU A 284 9.58 10.23 -13.03
C LEU A 284 8.20 9.61 -13.28
N THR A 285 7.75 8.81 -12.32
CA THR A 285 6.35 8.37 -12.20
C THR A 285 5.90 8.48 -10.74
N CYS A 286 4.65 8.90 -10.51
CA CYS A 286 4.08 9.00 -9.17
C CYS A 286 3.40 7.69 -8.80
N LEU A 287 4.03 6.91 -7.92
CA LEU A 287 3.50 5.62 -7.48
C LEU A 287 3.73 5.43 -5.97
N PRO A 288 2.84 4.71 -5.30
CA PRO A 288 3.06 4.28 -3.92
C PRO A 288 4.08 3.13 -3.83
N THR A 289 4.31 2.64 -2.62
CA THR A 289 5.29 1.59 -2.33
C THR A 289 5.12 0.33 -3.17
N TRP A 290 3.87 -0.10 -3.43
CA TRP A 290 3.58 -1.27 -4.26
C TRP A 290 3.94 -1.06 -5.75
N GLY A 291 4.09 0.18 -6.20
CA GLY A 291 4.36 0.49 -7.61
C GLY A 291 5.60 -0.17 -8.18
N LEU A 292 6.64 -0.37 -7.36
CA LEU A 292 7.85 -1.06 -7.79
C LEU A 292 7.57 -2.49 -8.28
N ASN A 293 6.80 -3.26 -7.51
CA ASN A 293 6.58 -4.67 -7.80
C ASN A 293 5.45 -4.90 -8.80
N PHE A 294 4.42 -4.04 -8.82
CA PHE A 294 3.23 -4.23 -9.64
C PHE A 294 3.23 -3.42 -10.95
N CYS A 295 4.02 -2.34 -11.04
CA CYS A 295 4.04 -1.48 -12.22
C CYS A 295 5.42 -1.44 -12.88
N ILE A 296 6.47 -1.14 -12.12
CA ILE A 296 7.81 -0.91 -12.66
C ILE A 296 8.46 -2.21 -13.12
N LYS A 297 8.60 -3.18 -12.21
CA LYS A 297 9.27 -4.46 -12.53
C LYS A 297 8.59 -5.26 -13.65
N PRO A 298 7.25 -5.37 -13.70
CA PRO A 298 6.59 -6.05 -14.82
C PRO A 298 6.81 -5.39 -16.19
N GLY A 299 7.12 -4.10 -16.22
CA GLY A 299 7.47 -3.38 -17.45
C GLY A 299 8.90 -3.60 -17.94
N ILE A 300 9.76 -4.23 -17.13
CA ILE A 300 11.19 -4.45 -17.44
C ILE A 300 11.41 -5.93 -17.76
N PRO A 301 11.99 -6.28 -18.93
CA PRO A 301 12.34 -7.67 -19.23
C PRO A 301 13.25 -8.29 -18.18
N ASP A 302 13.06 -9.58 -17.86
CA ASP A 302 13.80 -10.28 -16.79
C ASP A 302 15.33 -10.22 -16.96
N ASP A 303 15.82 -10.30 -18.19
CA ASP A 303 17.26 -10.23 -18.51
C ASP A 303 17.84 -8.80 -18.49
N GLU A 304 16.97 -7.80 -18.38
CA GLU A 304 17.31 -6.37 -18.30
C GLU A 304 17.20 -5.78 -16.90
N MET A 305 16.50 -6.47 -15.96
CA MET A 305 16.14 -5.93 -14.66
C MET A 305 17.34 -5.51 -13.79
N ASP A 306 18.43 -6.27 -13.84
CA ASP A 306 19.63 -6.01 -13.03
C ASP A 306 20.62 -5.04 -13.71
N LYS A 307 20.31 -4.52 -14.90
CA LYS A 307 21.20 -3.58 -15.60
C LYS A 307 21.12 -2.18 -14.99
N PRO A 308 22.26 -1.49 -14.82
CA PRO A 308 22.29 -0.14 -14.24
C PRO A 308 21.38 0.87 -14.95
N ALA A 309 21.19 0.73 -16.28
CA ALA A 309 20.31 1.59 -17.06
C ALA A 309 18.82 1.47 -16.70
N ASN A 310 18.42 0.37 -16.07
CA ASN A 310 17.03 0.06 -15.69
C ASN A 310 16.83 0.12 -14.17
N THR A 311 17.77 0.72 -13.44
CA THR A 311 17.67 0.89 -11.99
C THR A 311 16.79 2.08 -11.66
N TRP A 312 15.86 1.87 -10.75
CA TRP A 312 14.97 2.90 -10.25
C TRP A 312 15.37 3.35 -8.84
N GLY A 313 15.16 4.62 -8.56
CA GLY A 313 15.21 5.21 -7.23
C GLY A 313 13.83 5.68 -6.78
N TYR A 314 13.72 6.01 -5.51
CA TYR A 314 12.51 6.56 -4.91
C TYR A 314 12.86 7.82 -4.15
N MET A 315 12.05 8.86 -4.26
CA MET A 315 12.20 10.11 -3.53
C MET A 315 10.84 10.64 -3.07
N GLN A 316 10.88 11.52 -2.09
CA GLN A 316 9.69 12.21 -1.61
C GLN A 316 9.11 13.13 -2.69
N ALA A 317 7.80 13.10 -2.87
CA ALA A 317 7.08 14.08 -3.69
C ALA A 317 6.89 15.40 -2.93
N PRO A 318 6.59 16.52 -3.63
CA PRO A 318 6.40 17.83 -3.00
C PRO A 318 5.18 17.91 -2.09
N ILE A 319 4.23 17.02 -2.28
CA ILE A 319 3.01 16.87 -1.47
C ILE A 319 2.97 15.46 -0.91
N PRO A 320 2.62 15.25 0.38
CA PRO A 320 2.39 13.91 0.91
C PRO A 320 1.38 13.15 0.05
N TYR A 321 1.69 11.91 -0.25
CA TYR A 321 0.91 11.09 -1.18
C TYR A 321 0.66 9.70 -0.61
N GLN A 322 -0.53 9.22 -0.82
CA GLN A 322 -0.89 7.83 -0.59
C GLN A 322 -1.91 7.40 -1.65
N ASN A 323 -1.80 6.18 -2.13
CA ASN A 323 -2.78 5.65 -3.08
C ASN A 323 -2.93 4.14 -2.96
N GLY A 324 -4.19 3.68 -3.01
CA GLY A 324 -4.54 2.29 -2.88
C GLY A 324 -4.66 1.87 -1.41
N GLY A 325 -4.33 0.64 -1.16
CA GLY A 325 -4.61 -0.06 0.08
C GLY A 325 -5.78 -1.02 -0.09
N THR A 326 -5.67 -2.15 0.59
CA THR A 326 -6.69 -3.20 0.55
C THR A 326 -7.06 -3.61 1.97
N TRP A 327 -8.35 -3.68 2.23
CA TRP A 327 -8.93 -4.05 3.53
C TRP A 327 -9.62 -5.40 3.45
N TYR A 328 -9.54 -6.16 4.51
CA TYR A 328 -10.43 -7.29 4.74
C TYR A 328 -11.68 -6.81 5.48
N GLY A 329 -12.84 -7.08 4.93
CA GLY A 329 -14.12 -6.88 5.59
C GLY A 329 -14.86 -8.20 5.78
N MET A 330 -15.51 -8.37 6.93
CA MET A 330 -16.32 -9.55 7.25
C MET A 330 -17.77 -9.32 6.84
N TYR A 331 -18.39 -10.27 6.17
CA TYR A 331 -19.83 -10.20 5.88
C TYR A 331 -20.65 -10.28 7.18
N SER A 332 -21.53 -9.31 7.41
CA SER A 332 -22.29 -9.19 8.66
C SER A 332 -23.17 -10.40 8.96
N LYS A 333 -23.63 -11.13 7.93
CA LYS A 333 -24.46 -12.33 8.04
C LYS A 333 -23.66 -13.62 7.89
N SER A 334 -22.33 -13.57 7.91
CA SER A 334 -21.49 -14.78 7.99
C SER A 334 -21.85 -15.61 9.23
N LYS A 335 -21.88 -16.91 9.05
CA LYS A 335 -22.07 -17.87 10.14
C LYS A 335 -20.76 -18.37 10.73
N ASN A 336 -19.65 -18.00 10.10
CA ASN A 336 -18.30 -18.46 10.46
C ASN A 336 -17.46 -17.30 11.03
N LYS A 337 -18.09 -16.39 11.81
CA LYS A 337 -17.49 -15.12 12.24
C LYS A 337 -16.20 -15.30 13.03
N ASP A 338 -16.06 -16.33 13.85
CA ASP A 338 -14.84 -16.57 14.63
C ASP A 338 -13.66 -16.95 13.72
N ALA A 339 -13.89 -17.82 12.73
CA ALA A 339 -12.87 -18.19 11.76
C ALA A 339 -12.54 -17.03 10.79
N ALA A 340 -13.56 -16.24 10.38
CA ALA A 340 -13.37 -15.04 9.59
C ALA A 340 -12.56 -13.97 10.34
N TRP A 341 -12.82 -13.80 11.63
CA TRP A 341 -12.04 -12.92 12.47
C TRP A 341 -10.60 -13.41 12.67
N ALA A 342 -10.40 -14.69 12.84
CA ALA A 342 -9.06 -15.26 12.93
C ALA A 342 -8.23 -14.96 11.67
N TRP A 343 -8.84 -15.05 10.49
CA TRP A 343 -8.21 -14.62 9.23
C TRP A 343 -7.86 -13.14 9.26
N ILE A 344 -8.84 -12.27 9.46
CA ILE A 344 -8.64 -10.81 9.42
C ILE A 344 -7.56 -10.39 10.41
N LYS A 345 -7.68 -10.80 11.67
CA LYS A 345 -6.73 -10.47 12.72
C LYS A 345 -5.30 -10.92 12.41
N THR A 346 -5.14 -12.19 12.00
CA THR A 346 -3.81 -12.71 11.68
C THR A 346 -3.18 -11.98 10.52
N MET A 347 -3.93 -11.75 9.45
CA MET A 347 -3.41 -11.14 8.23
C MET A 347 -3.15 -9.64 8.36
N THR A 348 -3.68 -8.97 9.40
CA THR A 348 -3.53 -7.53 9.57
C THR A 348 -2.71 -7.09 10.78
N SER A 349 -2.45 -7.99 11.74
CA SER A 349 -1.74 -7.63 12.97
C SER A 349 -0.72 -8.65 13.48
N ASN A 350 -0.50 -9.76 12.78
CA ASN A 350 0.57 -10.68 13.15
C ASN A 350 1.92 -10.16 12.63
N VAL A 351 2.80 -9.76 13.55
CA VAL A 351 4.08 -9.10 13.22
C VAL A 351 4.98 -10.00 12.39
N ASP A 352 5.13 -11.29 12.76
CA ASP A 352 5.99 -12.22 12.01
C ASP A 352 5.52 -12.39 10.58
N TYR A 353 4.22 -12.52 10.35
CA TYR A 353 3.63 -12.59 9.02
C TYR A 353 3.84 -11.29 8.24
N LEU A 354 3.54 -10.14 8.86
CA LEU A 354 3.65 -8.85 8.18
C LEU A 354 5.09 -8.51 7.80
N VAL A 355 6.07 -8.82 8.64
CA VAL A 355 7.49 -8.57 8.35
C VAL A 355 8.06 -9.61 7.39
N ASN A 356 8.01 -10.88 7.76
CA ASN A 356 8.72 -11.94 7.05
C ASN A 356 7.92 -12.49 5.85
N GLY A 357 6.61 -12.53 5.95
CA GLY A 357 5.74 -12.96 4.87
C GLY A 357 5.48 -11.83 3.87
N LEU A 358 4.84 -10.75 4.32
CA LEU A 358 4.34 -9.70 3.44
C LEU A 358 5.46 -8.77 2.95
N ALA A 359 6.13 -8.06 3.86
CA ALA A 359 7.09 -7.03 3.48
C ALA A 359 8.31 -7.60 2.75
N ASN A 360 8.91 -8.67 3.26
CA ASN A 360 10.11 -9.27 2.68
C ASN A 360 9.84 -10.07 1.40
N THR A 361 8.63 -10.60 1.21
CA THR A 361 8.31 -11.45 0.05
C THR A 361 7.65 -10.65 -1.07
N TRP A 362 6.68 -9.81 -0.74
CA TRP A 362 5.89 -9.04 -1.72
C TRP A 362 6.33 -7.58 -1.84
N GLY A 363 7.11 -7.08 -0.85
CA GLY A 363 7.54 -5.68 -0.82
C GLY A 363 6.42 -4.72 -0.45
N ASP A 364 5.36 -5.22 0.16
CA ASP A 364 4.28 -4.40 0.70
C ASP A 364 4.70 -3.76 2.01
N PHE A 365 4.22 -2.55 2.25
CA PHE A 365 4.53 -1.83 3.47
C PHE A 365 3.41 -2.06 4.50
N PRO A 366 3.72 -2.63 5.69
CA PRO A 366 2.69 -2.92 6.69
C PRO A 366 1.90 -1.68 7.12
N GLY A 367 0.60 -1.87 7.37
CA GLY A 367 -0.26 -0.84 7.99
C GLY A 367 -0.24 -0.85 9.51
N TYR A 368 0.36 -1.87 10.12
CA TYR A 368 0.45 -2.10 11.55
C TYR A 368 1.82 -1.67 12.07
N ILE A 369 1.87 -0.60 12.88
CA ILE A 369 3.11 0.05 13.37
C ILE A 369 4.11 -0.91 14.02
N PRO A 370 3.69 -1.92 14.84
CA PRO A 370 4.63 -2.87 15.42
C PRO A 370 5.39 -3.74 14.40
N ALA A 371 4.96 -3.76 13.13
CA ALA A 371 5.60 -4.49 12.04
C ALA A 371 6.48 -3.60 11.14
N ILE A 372 6.62 -2.32 11.44
CA ILE A 372 7.47 -1.35 10.74
C ILE A 372 8.74 -1.12 11.55
#